data_bf9ae220d0745a861ccee3fde1653fff
#
_entry.id   bf9ae220d0745a861ccee3fde1653fff
#
_cell.length_a   1.000
_cell.length_b   1.000
_cell.length_c   1.000
_cell.angle_alpha   90.00
_cell.angle_beta   90.00
_cell.angle_gamma   90.00
#
_symmetry.space_group_name_H-M   'P 1'
#
loop_
_entity.id
_entity.type
_entity.pdbx_description
1 polymer ?
#
loop_
_entity_poly.entity_id
_entity_poly.type
_entity_poly.pdbx_seq_one_letter_code
_entity_poly.pdbx_strand_id
1 'polypeptide(L)'
;MKVAFVLSLVFLVFGAEAKIEMGAPFADGMVLQRGMKVPVWGRVVPDAEDLAKPSEGGPKVALPGKRKITVSFAGQEKTVESDAVSGRWKVELNPMEASREGRTLTVTEKKRGFVFDSTVSSLEIKDVLVGEVWYCAGQSNTEMPLVGDNPHFSDRLGRLTAQMTVKPNVRFCYASNYKWSTEPKAKAAYKVEWKRFTPANLMTPPSFSAMGCYFALELYSALDVPIGIVGSYWGGTGVDPWTPRCGYEGKDELREVAAYEVHDAKSWKDEHKKGPISDACQQPTVLWNEMVAPWCPMAMRGFIWYQGCHNRTDGALYRAKMHALYDGWAKEFANPGLKLYFVQLAPFSCSWYDVQLAQAKFAFEQPNAGMVTTCDIGNNDDVHPIEKGTIGKRLAALALSRDYGFADINAEVPTLKSCKWENDRVVLSFNHADGWYLYNPDWATEVPFEVAGEDGKWVPARVVNSNQGKTKPELWVTRGQVEGKDLVIAADGVKPVKVRYLYQKPWNGNLYAANGIPLGPFEAAK
;
A
#
# COMPACT_ATOMS: atom_id res chain seq x y z
N MET A 1 63.08 -45.01 -32.52
CA MET A 1 61.82 -44.81 -31.78
C MET A 1 61.56 -43.31 -31.64
N LYS A 2 60.70 -42.74 -32.43
CA LYS A 2 60.30 -41.33 -32.32
C LYS A 2 58.93 -41.30 -31.63
N VAL A 3 58.87 -40.75 -30.44
CA VAL A 3 57.65 -40.53 -29.66
C VAL A 3 57.06 -39.19 -30.11
N ALA A 4 55.91 -39.23 -30.77
CA ALA A 4 55.14 -38.04 -31.13
C ALA A 4 54.30 -37.60 -29.91
N PHE A 5 54.56 -36.41 -29.37
CA PHE A 5 53.68 -35.73 -28.39
C PHE A 5 52.54 -35.05 -29.12
N VAL A 6 51.32 -35.54 -28.95
CA VAL A 6 50.10 -34.86 -29.40
C VAL A 6 49.70 -33.88 -28.28
N LEU A 7 49.94 -32.59 -28.53
CA LEU A 7 49.43 -31.50 -27.69
C LEU A 7 47.94 -31.32 -28.02
N SER A 8 47.06 -31.79 -27.15
CA SER A 8 45.63 -31.42 -27.20
C SER A 8 45.45 -29.99 -26.68
N LEU A 9 45.28 -29.04 -27.56
CA LEU A 9 44.86 -27.68 -27.24
C LEU A 9 43.39 -27.73 -26.83
N VAL A 10 43.11 -27.67 -25.53
CA VAL A 10 41.77 -27.40 -25.02
C VAL A 10 41.53 -25.92 -25.21
N PHE A 11 40.80 -25.53 -26.23
CA PHE A 11 40.23 -24.20 -26.35
C PHE A 11 39.12 -24.06 -25.31
N LEU A 12 39.43 -23.39 -24.19
CA LEU A 12 38.43 -22.80 -23.32
C LEU A 12 37.79 -21.63 -24.08
N VAL A 13 36.70 -21.92 -24.78
CA VAL A 13 35.82 -20.89 -25.30
C VAL A 13 35.09 -20.30 -24.10
N PHE A 14 35.58 -19.17 -23.58
CA PHE A 14 34.77 -18.30 -22.73
C PHE A 14 33.68 -17.72 -23.63
N GLY A 15 32.57 -18.45 -23.78
CA GLY A 15 31.36 -17.89 -24.35
C GLY A 15 30.87 -16.77 -23.45
N ALA A 16 30.71 -15.59 -23.98
CA ALA A 16 29.98 -14.53 -23.29
C ALA A 16 28.53 -15.03 -23.14
N GLU A 17 28.14 -15.35 -21.89
CA GLU A 17 26.80 -15.86 -21.57
C GLU A 17 25.79 -14.73 -21.75
N ALA A 18 24.81 -14.93 -22.62
CA ALA A 18 23.65 -14.06 -22.68
C ALA A 18 23.00 -14.01 -21.28
N LYS A 19 22.68 -12.81 -20.80
CA LYS A 19 22.26 -12.61 -19.43
C LYS A 19 20.74 -12.44 -19.35
N ILE A 20 20.08 -13.32 -18.61
CA ILE A 20 18.68 -13.15 -18.22
C ILE A 20 18.59 -12.09 -17.12
N GLU A 21 17.88 -11.00 -17.36
CA GLU A 21 17.49 -10.02 -16.36
C GLU A 21 16.03 -10.23 -15.97
N MET A 22 15.78 -10.45 -14.68
CA MET A 22 14.44 -10.62 -14.13
C MET A 22 13.80 -9.28 -13.75
N GLY A 23 12.45 -9.24 -13.70
CA GLY A 23 11.69 -8.13 -13.11
C GLY A 23 12.02 -7.92 -11.64
N ALA A 24 11.59 -6.78 -11.08
CA ALA A 24 11.98 -6.36 -9.73
C ALA A 24 11.70 -7.38 -8.61
N PRO A 25 10.54 -8.07 -8.55
CA PRO A 25 10.23 -8.91 -7.39
C PRO A 25 11.09 -10.17 -7.30
N PHE A 26 11.73 -10.59 -8.40
CA PHE A 26 12.39 -11.91 -8.49
C PHE A 26 13.77 -11.91 -7.87
N ALA A 27 13.85 -12.36 -6.61
CA ALA A 27 15.07 -12.57 -5.86
C ALA A 27 14.90 -13.71 -4.85
N ASP A 28 16.01 -14.24 -4.35
CA ASP A 28 16.02 -15.30 -3.34
C ASP A 28 15.16 -14.90 -2.13
N GLY A 29 14.41 -15.85 -1.62
CA GLY A 29 13.57 -15.66 -0.46
C GLY A 29 12.23 -14.98 -0.74
N MET A 30 11.85 -14.73 -2.00
CA MET A 30 10.58 -14.09 -2.35
C MET A 30 9.36 -14.93 -1.97
N VAL A 31 8.20 -14.26 -1.91
CA VAL A 31 6.89 -14.91 -1.79
C VAL A 31 6.09 -14.64 -3.07
N LEU A 32 5.54 -15.68 -3.69
CA LEU A 32 4.61 -15.60 -4.81
C LEU A 32 3.16 -15.63 -4.32
N GLN A 33 2.27 -14.89 -4.97
CA GLN A 33 0.86 -14.85 -4.61
C GLN A 33 0.17 -16.18 -4.89
N ARG A 34 -0.51 -16.73 -3.87
CA ARG A 34 -1.36 -17.93 -3.99
C ARG A 34 -2.72 -17.62 -4.62
N GLY A 35 -3.37 -18.64 -5.16
CA GLY A 35 -4.78 -18.61 -5.58
C GLY A 35 -5.08 -17.78 -6.83
N MET A 36 -4.06 -17.24 -7.49
CA MET A 36 -4.22 -16.52 -8.78
C MET A 36 -3.06 -16.83 -9.72
N LYS A 37 -3.22 -16.46 -10.99
CA LYS A 37 -2.14 -16.57 -11.98
C LYS A 37 -0.97 -15.70 -11.55
N VAL A 38 0.26 -16.22 -11.69
CA VAL A 38 1.47 -15.50 -11.29
C VAL A 38 2.29 -15.18 -12.54
N PRO A 39 2.35 -13.91 -12.95
CA PRO A 39 3.25 -13.47 -14.02
C PRO A 39 4.71 -13.63 -13.57
N VAL A 40 5.53 -14.21 -14.45
CA VAL A 40 6.99 -14.25 -14.34
C VAL A 40 7.55 -13.62 -15.59
N TRP A 41 8.38 -12.58 -15.43
CA TRP A 41 8.85 -11.78 -16.57
C TRP A 41 10.28 -11.31 -16.40
N GLY A 42 10.86 -10.93 -17.52
CA GLY A 42 12.19 -10.41 -17.59
C GLY A 42 12.56 -9.99 -19.01
N ARG A 43 13.83 -9.86 -19.25
CA ARG A 43 14.37 -9.65 -20.59
C ARG A 43 15.67 -10.41 -20.80
N VAL A 44 15.97 -10.69 -22.05
CA VAL A 44 17.27 -11.15 -22.49
C VAL A 44 18.11 -9.95 -22.84
N VAL A 45 19.31 -9.88 -22.31
CA VAL A 45 20.31 -8.86 -22.67
C VAL A 45 21.21 -9.44 -23.74
N PRO A 46 21.47 -8.71 -24.84
CA PRO A 46 22.39 -9.16 -25.90
C PRO A 46 23.76 -9.53 -25.34
N ASP A 47 24.36 -10.59 -25.86
CA ASP A 47 25.74 -10.95 -25.54
C ASP A 47 26.75 -10.10 -26.34
N ALA A 48 28.04 -10.24 -26.02
CA ALA A 48 29.10 -9.50 -26.71
C ALA A 48 29.22 -9.86 -28.19
N GLU A 49 28.80 -11.09 -28.60
CA GLU A 49 28.81 -11.52 -30.02
C GLU A 49 27.66 -10.86 -30.78
N ASP A 50 26.51 -10.69 -30.15
CA ASP A 50 25.38 -9.94 -30.72
C ASP A 50 25.74 -8.44 -30.91
N LEU A 51 26.58 -7.89 -30.03
CA LEU A 51 27.11 -6.52 -30.12
C LEU A 51 28.15 -6.34 -31.26
N ALA A 52 28.79 -7.42 -31.69
CA ALA A 52 29.88 -7.38 -32.64
C ALA A 52 29.45 -7.38 -34.13
N LYS A 53 28.15 -7.62 -34.42
CA LYS A 53 27.65 -7.67 -35.81
C LYS A 53 27.24 -6.26 -36.27
N PRO A 54 28.00 -5.60 -37.16
CA PRO A 54 27.62 -4.29 -37.68
C PRO A 54 26.42 -4.39 -38.61
N SER A 55 25.37 -3.63 -38.36
CA SER A 55 24.40 -3.31 -39.41
C SER A 55 25.01 -2.26 -40.34
N GLU A 56 25.02 -2.50 -41.64
CA GLU A 56 25.50 -1.52 -42.61
C GLU A 56 24.68 -0.22 -42.49
N GLY A 57 25.35 0.85 -42.04
CA GLY A 57 24.86 2.24 -42.16
C GLY A 57 24.04 2.85 -41.04
N GLY A 58 23.92 2.25 -39.84
CA GLY A 58 23.16 2.82 -38.70
C GLY A 58 23.88 2.72 -37.33
N PRO A 59 23.36 3.36 -36.27
CA PRO A 59 23.90 3.17 -34.94
C PRO A 59 23.81 1.69 -34.54
N LYS A 60 24.92 1.12 -34.07
CA LYS A 60 25.04 -0.29 -33.69
C LYS A 60 24.16 -0.58 -32.47
N VAL A 61 22.89 -0.95 -32.68
CA VAL A 61 22.02 -1.46 -31.65
C VAL A 61 22.00 -2.99 -31.79
N ALA A 62 22.65 -3.69 -30.88
CA ALA A 62 22.54 -5.14 -30.83
C ALA A 62 21.12 -5.52 -30.42
N LEU A 63 20.48 -6.34 -31.24
CA LEU A 63 19.17 -6.90 -30.95
C LEU A 63 19.35 -8.31 -30.37
N PRO A 64 18.66 -8.65 -29.24
CA PRO A 64 18.80 -9.96 -28.63
C PRO A 64 18.33 -11.12 -29.52
N GLY A 65 17.55 -10.83 -30.58
CA GLY A 65 16.88 -11.84 -31.39
C GLY A 65 15.81 -12.59 -30.58
N LYS A 66 15.14 -13.54 -31.23
CA LYS A 66 14.18 -14.41 -30.53
C LYS A 66 14.93 -15.48 -29.73
N ARG A 67 14.62 -15.57 -28.45
CA ARG A 67 15.13 -16.60 -27.53
C ARG A 67 13.96 -17.38 -26.95
N LYS A 68 14.14 -18.67 -26.76
CA LYS A 68 13.15 -19.53 -26.10
C LYS A 68 13.42 -19.53 -24.60
N ILE A 69 12.48 -18.99 -23.83
CA ILE A 69 12.58 -18.88 -22.37
C ILE A 69 11.65 -19.91 -21.74
N THR A 70 12.19 -20.73 -20.86
CA THR A 70 11.44 -21.71 -20.08
C THR A 70 11.54 -21.35 -18.60
N VAL A 71 10.39 -21.23 -17.94
CA VAL A 71 10.26 -21.01 -16.49
C VAL A 71 9.71 -22.28 -15.87
N SER A 72 10.44 -22.81 -14.87
CA SER A 72 10.04 -24.00 -14.12
C SER A 72 9.90 -23.64 -12.63
N PHE A 73 8.74 -23.95 -12.03
CA PHE A 73 8.46 -23.77 -10.62
C PHE A 73 7.33 -24.68 -10.14
N ALA A 74 7.49 -25.31 -8.96
CA ALA A 74 6.46 -26.10 -8.28
C ALA A 74 5.77 -27.14 -9.20
N GLY A 75 6.54 -27.85 -10.03
CA GLY A 75 6.02 -28.85 -10.97
C GLY A 75 5.40 -28.28 -12.24
N GLN A 76 5.37 -26.98 -12.40
CA GLN A 76 4.92 -26.32 -13.62
C GLN A 76 6.11 -25.96 -14.51
N GLU A 77 5.93 -26.07 -15.82
CA GLU A 77 6.87 -25.59 -16.82
C GLU A 77 6.11 -24.76 -17.87
N LYS A 78 6.58 -23.53 -18.13
CA LYS A 78 6.01 -22.62 -19.12
C LYS A 78 7.09 -22.09 -20.04
N THR A 79 6.83 -22.11 -21.33
CA THR A 79 7.78 -21.66 -22.35
C THR A 79 7.19 -20.56 -23.21
N VAL A 80 8.00 -19.55 -23.55
CA VAL A 80 7.66 -18.43 -24.43
C VAL A 80 8.86 -18.04 -25.29
N GLU A 81 8.63 -17.40 -26.43
CA GLU A 81 9.68 -16.70 -27.18
C GLU A 81 9.78 -15.25 -26.67
N SER A 82 11.00 -14.74 -26.50
CA SER A 82 11.24 -13.33 -26.21
C SER A 82 10.94 -12.46 -27.43
N ASP A 83 10.58 -11.20 -27.19
CA ASP A 83 10.53 -10.20 -28.26
C ASP A 83 11.92 -9.99 -28.88
N ALA A 84 11.99 -9.98 -30.19
CA ALA A 84 13.26 -9.97 -30.92
C ALA A 84 14.04 -8.65 -30.80
N VAL A 85 13.34 -7.55 -30.50
CA VAL A 85 13.91 -6.19 -30.43
C VAL A 85 14.22 -5.79 -29.00
N SER A 86 13.22 -5.91 -28.11
CA SER A 86 13.36 -5.50 -26.71
C SER A 86 13.94 -6.59 -25.80
N GLY A 87 13.95 -7.85 -26.26
CA GLY A 87 14.31 -9.00 -25.45
C GLY A 87 13.31 -9.36 -24.35
N ARG A 88 12.19 -8.64 -24.22
CA ARG A 88 11.21 -8.86 -23.17
C ARG A 88 10.47 -10.18 -23.34
N TRP A 89 10.16 -10.81 -22.23
CA TRP A 89 9.37 -12.03 -22.18
C TRP A 89 8.50 -12.05 -20.91
N LYS A 90 7.38 -12.74 -20.97
CA LYS A 90 6.48 -12.97 -19.84
C LYS A 90 5.79 -14.31 -20.01
N VAL A 91 5.73 -15.09 -18.94
CA VAL A 91 4.89 -16.28 -18.81
C VAL A 91 3.94 -16.12 -17.63
N GLU A 92 2.90 -16.95 -17.57
CA GLU A 92 1.99 -17.01 -16.44
C GLU A 92 1.99 -18.42 -15.86
N LEU A 93 2.38 -18.56 -14.59
CA LEU A 93 2.17 -19.78 -13.83
C LEU A 93 0.70 -19.88 -13.43
N ASN A 94 0.18 -21.10 -13.40
CA ASN A 94 -1.18 -21.34 -12.93
C ASN A 94 -1.29 -21.05 -11.42
N PRO A 95 -2.50 -20.79 -10.90
CA PRO A 95 -2.73 -20.63 -9.47
C PRO A 95 -2.13 -21.77 -8.66
N MET A 96 -1.55 -21.42 -7.52
CA MET A 96 -0.87 -22.35 -6.60
C MET A 96 -1.45 -22.25 -5.21
N GLU A 97 -1.48 -23.37 -4.50
CA GLU A 97 -1.76 -23.39 -3.07
C GLU A 97 -0.58 -22.86 -2.26
N ALA A 98 -0.86 -22.36 -1.06
CA ALA A 98 0.16 -21.88 -0.15
C ALA A 98 1.19 -22.97 0.19
N SER A 99 2.46 -22.60 0.27
CA SER A 99 3.55 -23.51 0.64
C SER A 99 4.62 -22.79 1.43
N ARG A 100 4.95 -23.37 2.60
CA ARG A 100 6.09 -22.93 3.44
C ARG A 100 7.41 -23.56 3.01
N GLU A 101 7.35 -24.51 2.08
CA GLU A 101 8.53 -25.13 1.51
C GLU A 101 9.21 -24.15 0.54
N GLY A 102 10.46 -23.79 0.83
CA GLY A 102 11.30 -22.97 -0.06
C GLY A 102 11.72 -23.76 -1.29
N ARG A 103 11.15 -23.41 -2.45
CA ARG A 103 11.44 -24.06 -3.74
C ARG A 103 12.32 -23.18 -4.61
N THR A 104 12.94 -23.79 -5.62
CA THR A 104 13.72 -23.06 -6.61
C THR A 104 12.85 -22.75 -7.84
N LEU A 105 12.81 -21.47 -8.23
CA LEU A 105 12.28 -21.03 -9.50
C LEU A 105 13.42 -20.95 -10.48
N THR A 106 13.36 -21.71 -11.58
CA THR A 106 14.41 -21.78 -12.60
C THR A 106 13.94 -21.12 -13.88
N VAL A 107 14.77 -20.26 -14.45
CA VAL A 107 14.56 -19.65 -15.77
C VAL A 107 15.71 -20.05 -16.67
N THR A 108 15.40 -20.73 -17.77
CA THR A 108 16.37 -21.22 -18.75
C THR A 108 16.16 -20.52 -20.08
N GLU A 109 17.24 -20.01 -20.64
CA GLU A 109 17.31 -19.48 -21.99
C GLU A 109 17.88 -20.50 -22.95
N LYS A 110 17.22 -20.73 -24.06
CA LYS A 110 17.70 -21.58 -25.17
C LYS A 110 17.80 -20.78 -26.45
N LYS A 111 18.91 -20.94 -27.16
CA LYS A 111 19.09 -20.42 -28.49
C LYS A 111 18.63 -21.49 -29.49
N ARG A 112 17.81 -21.13 -30.46
CA ARG A 112 17.35 -22.02 -31.48
C ARG A 112 18.53 -22.48 -32.34
N GLY A 113 18.82 -23.76 -32.34
CA GLY A 113 19.81 -24.40 -33.24
C GLY A 113 19.14 -24.97 -34.51
N PHE A 114 19.98 -25.34 -35.48
CA PHE A 114 19.47 -25.95 -36.74
C PHE A 114 18.91 -27.35 -36.50
N VAL A 115 19.47 -28.10 -35.55
CA VAL A 115 19.03 -29.47 -35.19
C VAL A 115 18.50 -29.55 -33.77
N PHE A 116 19.16 -28.90 -32.83
CA PHE A 116 18.79 -28.88 -31.40
C PHE A 116 18.95 -27.48 -30.82
N ASP A 117 18.03 -27.13 -29.89
CA ASP A 117 18.16 -25.91 -29.06
C ASP A 117 19.29 -26.11 -28.06
N SER A 118 20.21 -25.17 -27.98
CA SER A 118 21.27 -25.15 -26.94
C SER A 118 20.89 -24.26 -25.78
N THR A 119 21.12 -24.71 -24.54
CA THR A 119 21.00 -23.86 -23.36
C THR A 119 22.12 -22.82 -23.37
N VAL A 120 21.74 -21.54 -23.34
CA VAL A 120 22.67 -20.41 -23.35
C VAL A 120 22.91 -19.93 -21.93
N SER A 121 21.84 -19.80 -21.14
CA SER A 121 21.95 -19.41 -19.72
C SER A 121 20.85 -20.04 -18.88
N SER A 122 21.11 -20.17 -17.58
CA SER A 122 20.14 -20.60 -16.58
C SER A 122 20.29 -19.75 -15.33
N LEU A 123 19.16 -19.30 -14.79
CA LEU A 123 19.09 -18.51 -13.57
C LEU A 123 18.21 -19.23 -12.56
N GLU A 124 18.69 -19.35 -11.33
CA GLU A 124 17.94 -19.92 -10.22
C GLU A 124 17.62 -18.85 -9.18
N ILE A 125 16.37 -18.82 -8.71
CA ILE A 125 15.91 -18.04 -7.58
C ILE A 125 15.51 -19.02 -6.49
N LYS A 126 16.19 -18.97 -5.36
CA LYS A 126 16.11 -19.97 -4.29
C LYS A 126 15.17 -19.53 -3.17
N ASP A 127 14.69 -20.49 -2.41
CA ASP A 127 13.87 -20.27 -1.22
C ASP A 127 12.59 -19.46 -1.52
N VAL A 128 11.95 -19.76 -2.67
CA VAL A 128 10.69 -19.13 -3.09
C VAL A 128 9.53 -19.81 -2.38
N LEU A 129 8.74 -19.03 -1.64
CA LEU A 129 7.53 -19.45 -0.95
C LEU A 129 6.28 -19.11 -1.79
N VAL A 130 5.15 -19.74 -1.47
CA VAL A 130 3.84 -19.38 -2.01
C VAL A 130 2.92 -19.00 -0.86
N GLY A 131 2.33 -17.81 -0.91
CA GLY A 131 1.51 -17.27 0.17
C GLY A 131 0.73 -16.01 -0.23
N GLU A 132 0.47 -15.12 0.70
CA GLU A 132 -0.18 -13.85 0.43
C GLU A 132 0.85 -12.75 0.21
N VAL A 133 0.68 -11.97 -0.85
CA VAL A 133 1.56 -10.84 -1.18
C VAL A 133 0.77 -9.54 -1.13
N TRP A 134 1.30 -8.58 -0.37
CA TRP A 134 0.75 -7.25 -0.21
C TRP A 134 1.79 -6.18 -0.49
N TYR A 135 1.34 -5.05 -1.02
CA TYR A 135 2.17 -3.87 -1.20
C TYR A 135 1.86 -2.85 -0.09
N CYS A 136 2.87 -2.26 0.53
CA CYS A 136 2.75 -1.28 1.60
C CYS A 136 3.30 0.05 1.09
N ALA A 137 2.42 1.03 0.84
CA ALA A 137 2.82 2.28 0.20
C ALA A 137 2.19 3.51 0.86
N GLY A 138 2.77 4.69 0.60
CA GLY A 138 2.29 5.96 1.12
C GLY A 138 3.41 6.94 1.47
N GLN A 139 3.13 7.81 2.46
CA GLN A 139 4.07 8.82 2.92
C GLN A 139 4.67 8.48 4.31
N SER A 140 5.18 9.47 5.04
CA SER A 140 5.89 9.32 6.32
C SER A 140 5.18 8.44 7.35
N ASN A 141 3.85 8.47 7.43
CA ASN A 141 3.09 7.61 8.34
C ASN A 141 3.14 6.12 7.95
N THR A 142 3.32 5.80 6.66
CA THR A 142 3.64 4.45 6.20
C THR A 142 5.12 4.13 6.39
N GLU A 143 5.99 5.12 6.11
CA GLU A 143 7.44 5.00 6.21
C GLU A 143 7.93 4.76 7.64
N MET A 144 7.24 5.31 8.63
CA MET A 144 7.59 5.21 10.05
C MET A 144 8.04 3.80 10.42
N PRO A 145 9.32 3.62 10.80
CA PRO A 145 9.92 2.31 10.97
C PRO A 145 9.41 1.61 12.24
N LEU A 146 9.45 0.27 12.22
CA LEU A 146 9.17 -0.52 13.42
C LEU A 146 10.18 -0.17 14.54
N VAL A 147 11.46 -0.06 14.19
CA VAL A 147 12.53 0.33 15.10
C VAL A 147 13.31 1.49 14.49
N GLY A 148 13.45 2.56 15.24
CA GLY A 148 14.22 3.74 14.87
C GLY A 148 14.90 4.36 16.08
N ASP A 149 15.85 5.28 15.83
CA ASP A 149 16.56 6.01 16.88
C ASP A 149 15.78 7.24 17.36
N ASN A 150 14.85 7.74 16.53
CA ASN A 150 13.95 8.83 16.90
C ASN A 150 12.66 8.27 17.52
N PRO A 151 12.41 8.47 18.82
CA PRO A 151 11.21 7.96 19.48
C PRO A 151 9.91 8.62 19.01
N HIS A 152 9.99 9.80 18.40
CA HIS A 152 8.84 10.48 17.77
C HIS A 152 8.58 10.00 16.34
N PHE A 153 9.52 9.23 15.75
CA PHE A 153 9.39 8.67 14.42
C PHE A 153 9.78 7.18 14.41
N SER A 154 9.21 6.43 15.36
CA SER A 154 9.27 4.97 15.41
C SER A 154 8.09 4.44 16.22
N ASP A 155 7.73 3.17 16.03
CA ASP A 155 6.62 2.57 16.77
C ASP A 155 6.96 2.45 18.27
N ARG A 156 5.98 2.77 19.13
CA ARG A 156 6.15 2.77 20.59
C ARG A 156 6.62 1.44 21.17
N LEU A 157 6.11 0.32 20.65
CA LEU A 157 6.46 -1.03 21.07
C LEU A 157 7.39 -1.74 20.08
N GLY A 158 7.83 -1.04 19.02
CA GLY A 158 8.49 -1.62 17.88
C GLY A 158 9.76 -2.40 18.24
N ARG A 159 10.60 -1.89 19.14
CA ARG A 159 11.82 -2.57 19.59
C ARG A 159 11.51 -3.89 20.29
N LEU A 160 10.53 -3.90 21.18
CA LEU A 160 10.08 -5.12 21.86
C LEU A 160 9.50 -6.12 20.86
N THR A 161 8.63 -5.64 19.96
CA THR A 161 8.06 -6.47 18.90
C THR A 161 9.14 -7.09 18.03
N ALA A 162 10.14 -6.30 17.58
CA ALA A 162 11.24 -6.80 16.76
C ALA A 162 12.06 -7.87 17.48
N GLN A 163 12.36 -7.68 18.78
CA GLN A 163 13.13 -8.64 19.58
C GLN A 163 12.40 -9.97 19.76
N MET A 164 11.07 -9.95 19.87
CA MET A 164 10.25 -11.14 20.08
C MET A 164 9.82 -11.84 18.80
N THR A 165 10.03 -11.23 17.63
CA THR A 165 9.53 -11.76 16.36
C THR A 165 10.50 -12.71 15.70
N VAL A 166 10.13 -14.00 15.63
CA VAL A 166 10.81 -15.03 14.84
C VAL A 166 9.79 -15.70 13.92
N LYS A 167 9.57 -15.12 12.74
CA LYS A 167 8.60 -15.58 11.75
C LYS A 167 9.23 -15.71 10.36
N PRO A 168 10.04 -16.77 10.12
CA PRO A 168 10.83 -16.89 8.89
C PRO A 168 10.01 -17.00 7.60
N ASN A 169 8.73 -17.34 7.69
CA ASN A 169 7.81 -17.39 6.56
C ASN A 169 7.08 -16.06 6.32
N VAL A 170 7.30 -15.06 7.16
CA VAL A 170 6.95 -13.67 6.86
C VAL A 170 8.20 -13.00 6.28
N ARG A 171 8.07 -12.45 5.09
CA ARG A 171 9.15 -11.85 4.33
C ARG A 171 8.81 -10.42 3.95
N PHE A 172 9.79 -9.55 3.96
CA PHE A 172 9.63 -8.20 3.46
C PHE A 172 10.72 -7.85 2.47
N CYS A 173 10.36 -6.99 1.53
CA CYS A 173 11.25 -6.40 0.57
C CYS A 173 11.10 -4.89 0.61
N TYR A 174 12.22 -4.18 0.60
CA TYR A 174 12.24 -2.73 0.62
C TYR A 174 12.36 -2.21 -0.81
N ALA A 175 11.33 -1.51 -1.28
CA ALA A 175 11.25 -0.97 -2.64
C ALA A 175 11.49 0.55 -2.71
N SER A 176 11.63 1.24 -1.57
CA SER A 176 11.94 2.68 -1.53
C SER A 176 13.43 2.92 -1.79
N ASN A 177 13.71 3.82 -2.72
CA ASN A 177 15.08 4.26 -3.04
C ASN A 177 15.24 5.79 -3.02
N TYR A 178 14.17 6.52 -2.66
CA TYR A 178 14.12 7.99 -2.63
C TYR A 178 14.57 8.63 -3.94
N LYS A 179 14.19 8.00 -5.06
CA LYS A 179 14.40 8.50 -6.41
C LYS A 179 13.07 8.64 -7.12
N TRP A 180 13.08 9.45 -8.15
CA TRP A 180 11.95 9.69 -9.03
C TRP A 180 12.39 9.67 -10.49
N SER A 181 11.45 9.47 -11.41
CA SER A 181 11.71 9.39 -12.83
C SER A 181 10.57 9.99 -13.64
N THR A 182 10.90 10.67 -14.73
CA THR A 182 9.90 11.17 -15.69
C THR A 182 9.25 10.05 -16.49
N GLU A 183 9.94 8.89 -16.62
CA GLU A 183 9.48 7.75 -17.40
C GLU A 183 9.43 6.47 -16.53
N PRO A 184 8.46 5.57 -16.79
CA PRO A 184 8.38 4.30 -16.08
C PRO A 184 9.65 3.46 -16.23
N LYS A 185 10.22 3.00 -15.13
CA LYS A 185 11.38 2.13 -15.14
C LYS A 185 10.97 0.67 -15.34
N ALA A 186 11.73 -0.05 -16.16
CA ALA A 186 11.50 -1.47 -16.42
C ALA A 186 12.08 -2.38 -15.32
N LYS A 187 13.01 -1.87 -14.51
CA LYS A 187 13.66 -2.61 -13.41
C LYS A 187 13.98 -1.67 -12.25
N ALA A 188 14.07 -2.22 -11.06
CA ALA A 188 14.54 -1.50 -9.89
C ALA A 188 15.99 -1.01 -10.09
N ALA A 189 16.27 0.21 -9.64
CA ALA A 189 17.60 0.80 -9.72
C ALA A 189 18.58 0.29 -8.63
N TYR A 190 18.18 -0.72 -7.87
CA TYR A 190 18.90 -1.29 -6.72
C TYR A 190 18.72 -2.81 -6.70
N LYS A 191 19.58 -3.49 -5.92
CA LYS A 191 19.47 -4.93 -5.69
C LYS A 191 18.26 -5.20 -4.79
N VAL A 192 17.30 -5.97 -5.30
CA VAL A 192 16.12 -6.41 -4.54
C VAL A 192 16.52 -7.55 -3.61
N GLU A 193 16.11 -7.44 -2.34
CA GLU A 193 16.38 -8.43 -1.30
C GLU A 193 15.13 -8.69 -0.46
N TRP A 194 14.75 -9.97 -0.34
CA TRP A 194 13.68 -10.41 0.54
C TRP A 194 14.26 -10.83 1.90
N LYS A 195 13.90 -10.13 2.95
CA LYS A 195 14.37 -10.37 4.31
C LYS A 195 13.32 -11.09 5.12
N ARG A 196 13.74 -12.04 5.94
CA ARG A 196 12.87 -12.77 6.87
C ARG A 196 12.56 -11.92 8.10
N PHE A 197 11.37 -12.07 8.67
CA PHE A 197 11.04 -11.47 9.96
C PHE A 197 11.80 -12.20 11.07
N THR A 198 12.95 -11.66 11.39
CA THR A 198 13.81 -12.09 12.50
C THR A 198 14.25 -10.84 13.26
N PRO A 199 14.64 -10.95 14.55
CA PRO A 199 15.13 -9.81 15.30
C PRO A 199 16.28 -9.08 14.59
N ALA A 200 17.23 -9.81 14.04
CA ALA A 200 18.37 -9.24 13.32
C ALA A 200 17.93 -8.36 12.14
N ASN A 201 16.99 -8.82 11.32
CA ASN A 201 16.54 -8.07 10.14
C ASN A 201 15.62 -6.90 10.50
N LEU A 202 14.74 -7.07 11.51
CA LEU A 202 13.78 -6.05 11.91
C LEU A 202 14.44 -4.90 12.70
N MET A 203 15.54 -5.17 13.41
CA MET A 203 16.30 -4.19 14.19
C MET A 203 17.39 -3.47 13.37
N THR A 204 17.73 -3.98 12.18
CA THR A 204 18.78 -3.38 11.35
C THR A 204 18.19 -2.27 10.46
N PRO A 205 18.72 -1.05 10.53
CA PRO A 205 18.30 0.03 9.63
C PRO A 205 18.62 -0.24 8.15
N PRO A 206 17.77 0.25 7.21
CA PRO A 206 16.46 0.83 7.49
C PRO A 206 15.47 -0.25 7.96
N SER A 207 14.86 -0.03 9.13
CA SER A 207 13.81 -0.92 9.64
C SER A 207 12.56 -0.77 8.78
N PHE A 208 11.84 -1.87 8.58
CA PHE A 208 10.65 -1.88 7.75
C PHE A 208 9.49 -1.10 8.41
N SER A 209 8.51 -0.65 7.58
CA SER A 209 7.29 0.01 8.03
C SER A 209 6.65 -0.69 9.23
N ALA A 210 6.44 0.03 10.33
CA ALA A 210 5.78 -0.53 11.51
C ALA A 210 4.37 -1.01 11.19
N MET A 211 3.58 -0.19 10.47
CA MET A 211 2.24 -0.55 10.03
C MET A 211 2.25 -1.84 9.18
N GLY A 212 3.16 -1.93 8.21
CA GLY A 212 3.33 -3.11 7.36
C GLY A 212 3.76 -4.36 8.15
N CYS A 213 4.64 -4.20 9.15
CA CYS A 213 5.05 -5.30 10.03
C CYS A 213 3.87 -5.87 10.82
N TYR A 214 3.10 -5.04 11.52
CA TYR A 214 1.95 -5.50 12.30
C TYR A 214 0.87 -6.10 11.43
N PHE A 215 0.57 -5.51 10.26
CA PHE A 215 -0.35 -6.08 9.30
C PHE A 215 0.07 -7.50 8.88
N ALA A 216 1.34 -7.70 8.53
CA ALA A 216 1.86 -9.00 8.12
C ALA A 216 1.83 -10.04 9.26
N LEU A 217 2.15 -9.63 10.49
CA LEU A 217 2.14 -10.51 11.65
C LEU A 217 0.73 -11.00 12.00
N GLU A 218 -0.27 -10.12 11.95
CA GLU A 218 -1.67 -10.48 12.18
C GLU A 218 -2.20 -11.41 11.08
N LEU A 219 -1.93 -11.12 9.81
CA LEU A 219 -2.32 -12.03 8.71
C LEU A 219 -1.65 -13.40 8.85
N TYR A 220 -0.35 -13.42 9.17
CA TYR A 220 0.36 -14.69 9.36
C TYR A 220 -0.21 -15.50 10.52
N SER A 221 -0.54 -14.83 11.62
CA SER A 221 -1.14 -15.47 12.80
C SER A 221 -2.49 -16.10 12.51
N ALA A 222 -3.32 -15.42 11.70
CA ALA A 222 -4.68 -15.88 11.41
C ALA A 222 -4.73 -16.92 10.28
N LEU A 223 -3.93 -16.72 9.22
CA LEU A 223 -3.99 -17.53 8.01
C LEU A 223 -3.06 -18.75 8.03
N ASP A 224 -2.01 -18.69 8.83
CA ASP A 224 -0.95 -19.70 8.90
C ASP A 224 -0.33 -20.06 7.53
N VAL A 225 -0.16 -19.05 6.67
CA VAL A 225 0.49 -19.16 5.34
C VAL A 225 1.63 -18.17 5.23
N PRO A 226 2.60 -18.36 4.31
CA PRO A 226 3.63 -17.35 4.06
C PRO A 226 3.03 -16.00 3.71
N ILE A 227 3.65 -14.93 4.22
CA ILE A 227 3.27 -13.54 3.93
C ILE A 227 4.46 -12.79 3.34
N GLY A 228 4.26 -12.18 2.18
CA GLY A 228 5.22 -11.27 1.53
C GLY A 228 4.72 -9.83 1.57
N ILE A 229 5.55 -8.90 2.04
CA ILE A 229 5.27 -7.47 2.05
C ILE A 229 6.33 -6.72 1.26
N VAL A 230 5.90 -5.94 0.26
CA VAL A 230 6.77 -5.01 -0.48
C VAL A 230 6.51 -3.60 0.03
N GLY A 231 7.53 -2.93 0.54
CA GLY A 231 7.41 -1.58 1.10
C GLY A 231 7.96 -0.51 0.16
N SER A 232 7.12 0.44 -0.25
CA SER A 232 7.49 1.59 -1.07
C SER A 232 6.83 2.85 -0.55
N TYR A 233 7.58 3.72 0.09
CA TYR A 233 7.07 4.92 0.73
C TYR A 233 8.11 6.04 0.73
N TRP A 234 7.62 7.28 0.79
CA TRP A 234 8.46 8.47 0.88
C TRP A 234 7.74 9.57 1.66
N GLY A 235 8.30 10.01 2.77
CA GLY A 235 7.73 11.04 3.63
C GLY A 235 7.50 12.36 2.92
N GLY A 236 6.42 13.07 3.31
CA GLY A 236 6.09 14.37 2.75
C GLY A 236 5.51 14.37 1.34
N THR A 237 5.22 13.22 0.73
CA THR A 237 4.75 13.14 -0.66
C THR A 237 3.23 13.16 -0.78
N GLY A 238 2.73 13.79 -1.86
CA GLY A 238 1.33 13.77 -2.27
C GLY A 238 0.91 12.44 -2.90
N VAL A 239 -0.37 12.29 -3.24
CA VAL A 239 -0.91 11.10 -3.91
C VAL A 239 -0.57 11.09 -5.41
N ASP A 240 -0.50 12.26 -6.05
CA ASP A 240 -0.29 12.40 -7.49
C ASP A 240 1.03 11.78 -7.98
N PRO A 241 2.17 11.95 -7.30
CA PRO A 241 3.42 11.28 -7.67
C PRO A 241 3.34 9.75 -7.75
N TRP A 242 2.46 9.13 -6.97
CA TRP A 242 2.27 7.67 -6.91
C TRP A 242 1.23 7.15 -7.90
N THR A 243 0.55 8.04 -8.62
CA THR A 243 -0.53 7.70 -9.54
C THR A 243 0.01 7.55 -10.97
N PRO A 244 -0.12 6.39 -11.64
CA PRO A 244 0.28 6.25 -13.04
C PRO A 244 -0.61 7.09 -13.96
N ARG A 245 -0.10 7.50 -15.12
CA ARG A 245 -0.83 8.35 -16.09
C ARG A 245 -2.20 7.78 -16.44
N CYS A 246 -2.31 6.48 -16.65
CA CYS A 246 -3.56 5.83 -17.00
C CYS A 246 -4.65 5.94 -15.91
N GLY A 247 -4.28 6.26 -14.67
CA GLY A 247 -5.24 6.46 -13.59
C GLY A 247 -6.06 7.74 -13.73
N TYR A 248 -5.57 8.73 -14.47
CA TYR A 248 -6.27 10.00 -14.73
C TYR A 248 -7.25 9.93 -15.91
N GLU A 249 -7.22 8.86 -16.72
CA GLU A 249 -8.10 8.71 -17.88
C GLU A 249 -9.58 8.80 -17.50
N GLY A 250 -10.33 9.65 -18.19
CA GLY A 250 -11.77 9.85 -17.99
C GLY A 250 -12.17 10.60 -16.70
N LYS A 251 -11.20 11.24 -16.01
CA LYS A 251 -11.46 12.00 -14.77
C LYS A 251 -11.33 13.50 -15.02
N ASP A 252 -12.46 14.13 -15.43
CA ASP A 252 -12.49 15.56 -15.77
C ASP A 252 -12.06 16.47 -14.62
N GLU A 253 -12.36 16.08 -13.38
CA GLU A 253 -11.95 16.80 -12.15
C GLU A 253 -10.42 16.89 -12.02
N LEU A 254 -9.66 15.98 -12.66
CA LEU A 254 -8.22 15.87 -12.58
C LEU A 254 -7.48 16.26 -13.88
N ARG A 255 -8.19 16.89 -14.83
CA ARG A 255 -7.61 17.24 -16.15
C ARG A 255 -6.34 18.08 -16.07
N GLU A 256 -6.22 18.99 -15.09
CA GLU A 256 -5.02 19.82 -14.90
C GLU A 256 -3.83 18.97 -14.44
N VAL A 257 -4.05 18.04 -13.52
CA VAL A 257 -3.01 17.09 -13.06
C VAL A 257 -2.62 16.15 -14.21
N ALA A 258 -3.61 15.63 -14.96
CA ALA A 258 -3.39 14.77 -16.11
C ALA A 258 -2.60 15.45 -17.23
N ALA A 259 -2.82 16.74 -17.45
CA ALA A 259 -2.15 17.55 -18.47
C ALA A 259 -0.78 18.10 -18.02
N TYR A 260 -0.40 17.89 -16.74
CA TYR A 260 0.87 18.41 -16.24
C TYR A 260 2.06 17.76 -16.96
N GLU A 261 2.92 18.60 -17.53
CA GLU A 261 4.18 18.18 -18.15
C GLU A 261 5.24 17.93 -17.09
N VAL A 262 5.76 16.73 -17.04
CA VAL A 262 6.74 16.32 -16.04
C VAL A 262 8.14 16.73 -16.49
N HIS A 263 8.91 17.33 -15.59
CA HIS A 263 10.27 17.84 -15.83
C HIS A 263 11.31 16.95 -15.14
N ASP A 264 12.40 16.66 -15.84
CA ASP A 264 13.55 15.95 -15.27
C ASP A 264 14.38 16.87 -14.35
N ALA A 265 15.37 16.32 -13.66
CA ALA A 265 16.19 17.08 -12.72
C ALA A 265 16.98 18.25 -13.37
N LYS A 266 17.20 18.22 -14.71
CA LYS A 266 17.92 19.29 -15.42
C LYS A 266 16.97 20.40 -15.86
N SER A 267 15.74 20.05 -16.19
CA SER A 267 14.70 20.99 -16.64
C SER A 267 13.83 21.53 -15.50
N TRP A 268 13.86 20.90 -14.31
CA TRP A 268 13.15 21.36 -13.13
C TRP A 268 13.67 22.74 -12.66
N LYS A 269 12.75 23.71 -12.49
CA LYS A 269 13.03 25.06 -11.99
C LYS A 269 11.96 25.51 -11.01
N ASP A 270 12.25 26.57 -10.26
CA ASP A 270 11.30 27.13 -9.28
C ASP A 270 9.98 27.60 -9.91
N GLU A 271 9.99 28.01 -11.19
CA GLU A 271 8.79 28.38 -11.93
C GLU A 271 7.77 27.21 -12.12
N HIS A 272 8.24 25.96 -11.97
CA HIS A 272 7.40 24.76 -12.05
C HIS A 272 6.69 24.44 -10.73
N LYS A 273 7.07 25.09 -9.64
CA LYS A 273 6.42 24.93 -8.33
C LYS A 273 5.03 25.55 -8.38
N LYS A 274 3.99 24.74 -8.24
CA LYS A 274 2.58 25.17 -8.26
C LYS A 274 1.77 24.40 -7.22
N GLY A 275 1.16 25.10 -6.29
CA GLY A 275 0.31 24.49 -5.26
C GLY A 275 1.04 23.39 -4.49
N PRO A 276 0.56 22.13 -4.52
CA PRO A 276 1.19 21.00 -3.84
C PRO A 276 2.49 20.52 -4.49
N ILE A 277 2.81 20.97 -5.72
CA ILE A 277 4.04 20.62 -6.41
C ILE A 277 5.16 21.58 -5.95
N SER A 278 5.64 21.37 -4.73
CA SER A 278 6.66 22.20 -4.10
C SER A 278 8.10 21.80 -4.46
N ASP A 279 8.28 20.60 -5.03
CA ASP A 279 9.57 19.97 -5.31
C ASP A 279 9.40 18.96 -6.47
N ALA A 280 10.49 18.61 -7.12
CA ALA A 280 10.49 17.75 -8.30
C ALA A 280 9.90 16.36 -8.06
N CYS A 281 10.03 15.81 -6.86
CA CYS A 281 9.44 14.52 -6.49
C CYS A 281 7.92 14.58 -6.24
N GLN A 282 7.33 15.78 -6.21
CA GLN A 282 5.88 16.00 -6.06
C GLN A 282 5.14 16.06 -7.40
N GLN A 283 5.86 16.02 -8.52
CA GLN A 283 5.24 15.99 -9.83
C GLN A 283 4.40 14.72 -10.01
N PRO A 284 3.29 14.78 -10.76
CA PRO A 284 2.48 13.60 -11.02
C PRO A 284 3.29 12.46 -11.62
N THR A 285 3.04 11.23 -11.20
CA THR A 285 3.57 9.96 -11.72
C THR A 285 5.05 9.64 -11.44
N VAL A 286 5.85 10.60 -10.97
CA VAL A 286 7.32 10.41 -10.93
C VAL A 286 7.78 9.35 -9.93
N LEU A 287 7.08 9.17 -8.81
CA LEU A 287 7.37 8.11 -7.84
C LEU A 287 6.82 6.76 -8.28
N TRP A 288 5.64 6.77 -8.91
CA TRP A 288 5.14 5.60 -9.61
C TRP A 288 6.20 5.06 -10.59
N ASN A 289 6.68 5.94 -11.48
CA ASN A 289 7.62 5.58 -12.53
C ASN A 289 8.90 4.90 -12.03
N GLU A 290 9.44 5.37 -10.91
CA GLU A 290 10.72 4.88 -10.36
C GLU A 290 10.53 3.73 -9.37
N MET A 291 9.55 3.86 -8.45
CA MET A 291 9.48 2.97 -7.28
C MET A 291 8.40 1.88 -7.39
N VAL A 292 7.36 2.07 -8.22
CA VAL A 292 6.26 1.10 -8.34
C VAL A 292 6.24 0.38 -9.69
N ALA A 293 6.41 1.10 -10.80
CA ALA A 293 6.37 0.53 -12.15
C ALA A 293 7.29 -0.68 -12.37
N PRO A 294 8.51 -0.75 -11.80
CA PRO A 294 9.38 -1.92 -11.93
C PRO A 294 8.78 -3.23 -11.40
N TRP A 295 7.79 -3.13 -10.50
CA TRP A 295 7.12 -4.26 -9.86
C TRP A 295 5.92 -4.79 -10.67
N CYS A 296 5.48 -4.04 -11.68
CA CYS A 296 4.37 -4.45 -12.53
C CYS A 296 4.83 -5.48 -13.59
N PRO A 297 4.03 -6.51 -13.83
CA PRO A 297 2.71 -6.84 -13.27
C PRO A 297 2.74 -7.91 -12.16
N MET A 298 3.47 -7.71 -11.08
CA MET A 298 3.55 -8.66 -9.97
C MET A 298 2.15 -9.06 -9.45
N ALA A 299 1.90 -10.36 -9.32
CA ALA A 299 0.68 -10.83 -8.68
C ALA A 299 0.71 -10.49 -7.18
N MET A 300 -0.33 -9.83 -6.69
CA MET A 300 -0.53 -9.49 -5.29
C MET A 300 -2.02 -9.42 -4.96
N ARG A 301 -2.38 -9.63 -3.68
CA ARG A 301 -3.75 -9.49 -3.19
C ARG A 301 -4.21 -8.04 -3.26
N GLY A 302 -3.38 -7.12 -2.82
CA GLY A 302 -3.71 -5.72 -2.74
C GLY A 302 -2.57 -4.88 -2.18
N PHE A 303 -2.90 -3.64 -1.84
CA PHE A 303 -1.98 -2.73 -1.17
C PHE A 303 -2.62 -2.06 0.04
N ILE A 304 -1.79 -1.79 1.05
CA ILE A 304 -2.14 -0.98 2.21
C ILE A 304 -1.53 0.40 2.04
N TRP A 305 -2.31 1.44 2.39
CA TRP A 305 -1.98 2.82 2.06
C TRP A 305 -2.21 3.77 3.23
N TYR A 306 -1.20 4.59 3.56
CA TYR A 306 -1.38 5.67 4.53
C TYR A 306 -0.75 6.96 3.99
N GLN A 307 -1.62 7.84 3.50
CA GLN A 307 -1.25 9.11 2.88
C GLN A 307 -2.44 10.08 2.98
N GLY A 308 -2.22 11.37 2.79
CA GLY A 308 -3.23 12.43 2.76
C GLY A 308 -2.74 13.71 3.39
N CYS A 309 -1.78 13.66 4.33
CA CYS A 309 -1.29 14.85 5.05
C CYS A 309 -0.75 15.93 4.10
N HIS A 310 -0.02 15.53 3.06
CA HIS A 310 0.49 16.47 2.04
C HIS A 310 -0.65 17.10 1.22
N ASN A 311 -1.73 16.36 1.00
CA ASN A 311 -2.90 16.80 0.22
C ASN A 311 -3.95 17.57 1.03
N ARG A 312 -3.58 18.14 2.18
CA ARG A 312 -4.49 18.84 3.10
C ARG A 312 -5.33 19.94 2.45
N THR A 313 -4.83 20.55 1.38
CA THR A 313 -5.48 21.63 0.64
C THR A 313 -6.37 21.15 -0.50
N ASP A 314 -6.36 19.86 -0.81
CA ASP A 314 -7.15 19.30 -1.91
C ASP A 314 -8.65 19.19 -1.55
N GLY A 315 -8.99 19.06 -0.25
CA GLY A 315 -10.37 18.93 0.18
C GLY A 315 -11.09 17.76 -0.52
N ALA A 316 -12.25 18.05 -1.10
CA ALA A 316 -13.07 17.06 -1.78
C ALA A 316 -12.39 16.44 -3.03
N LEU A 317 -11.43 17.15 -3.66
CA LEU A 317 -10.71 16.65 -4.84
C LEU A 317 -9.86 15.41 -4.51
N TYR A 318 -9.44 15.25 -3.25
CA TYR A 318 -8.69 14.08 -2.81
C TYR A 318 -9.41 12.76 -3.09
N ARG A 319 -10.76 12.74 -3.05
CA ARG A 319 -11.56 11.58 -3.44
C ARG A 319 -11.29 11.15 -4.90
N ALA A 320 -11.32 12.09 -5.84
CA ALA A 320 -11.05 11.80 -7.26
C ALA A 320 -9.60 11.31 -7.46
N LYS A 321 -8.64 11.87 -6.72
CA LYS A 321 -7.25 11.43 -6.74
C LYS A 321 -7.07 10.00 -6.19
N MET A 322 -7.81 9.61 -5.15
CA MET A 322 -7.81 8.24 -4.65
C MET A 322 -8.39 7.25 -5.67
N HIS A 323 -9.44 7.64 -6.41
CA HIS A 323 -9.94 6.84 -7.54
C HIS A 323 -8.88 6.71 -8.64
N ALA A 324 -8.17 7.80 -8.99
CA ALA A 324 -7.11 7.77 -9.98
C ALA A 324 -5.96 6.83 -9.56
N LEU A 325 -5.54 6.90 -8.31
CA LEU A 325 -4.53 6.00 -7.74
C LEU A 325 -4.98 4.54 -7.88
N TYR A 326 -6.16 4.21 -7.39
CA TYR A 326 -6.69 2.84 -7.38
C TYR A 326 -6.85 2.28 -8.80
N ASP A 327 -7.54 2.99 -9.68
CA ASP A 327 -7.81 2.55 -11.06
C ASP A 327 -6.51 2.36 -11.84
N GLY A 328 -5.57 3.28 -11.65
CA GLY A 328 -4.25 3.19 -12.27
C GLY A 328 -3.46 1.98 -11.80
N TRP A 329 -3.40 1.72 -10.49
CA TRP A 329 -2.70 0.55 -9.96
C TRP A 329 -3.38 -0.75 -10.40
N ALA A 330 -4.70 -0.83 -10.34
CA ALA A 330 -5.44 -2.02 -10.78
C ALA A 330 -5.17 -2.36 -12.25
N LYS A 331 -5.08 -1.33 -13.11
CA LYS A 331 -4.77 -1.46 -14.54
C LYS A 331 -3.33 -1.91 -14.77
N GLU A 332 -2.35 -1.26 -14.16
CA GLU A 332 -0.93 -1.55 -14.39
C GLU A 332 -0.48 -2.90 -13.78
N PHE A 333 -1.03 -3.29 -12.63
CA PHE A 333 -0.82 -4.63 -12.08
C PHE A 333 -1.67 -5.72 -12.76
N ALA A 334 -2.49 -5.36 -13.75
CA ALA A 334 -3.40 -6.27 -14.44
C ALA A 334 -4.30 -7.06 -13.47
N ASN A 335 -4.75 -6.41 -12.38
CA ASN A 335 -5.56 -7.02 -11.33
C ASN A 335 -6.84 -6.19 -11.09
N PRO A 336 -7.95 -6.48 -11.79
CA PRO A 336 -9.21 -5.74 -11.60
C PRO A 336 -9.85 -5.97 -10.23
N GLY A 337 -9.43 -7.02 -9.52
CA GLY A 337 -9.85 -7.32 -8.14
C GLY A 337 -8.87 -6.84 -7.08
N LEU A 338 -7.91 -5.97 -7.44
CA LEU A 338 -6.90 -5.45 -6.53
C LEU A 338 -7.55 -4.83 -5.29
N LYS A 339 -7.10 -5.23 -4.11
CA LYS A 339 -7.63 -4.68 -2.86
C LYS A 339 -6.84 -3.45 -2.43
N LEU A 340 -7.54 -2.45 -1.91
CA LEU A 340 -6.95 -1.28 -1.28
C LEU A 340 -7.49 -1.13 0.14
N TYR A 341 -6.64 -1.34 1.14
CA TYR A 341 -6.98 -0.99 2.52
C TYR A 341 -6.15 0.20 2.97
N PHE A 342 -6.83 1.24 3.44
CA PHE A 342 -6.14 2.49 3.71
C PHE A 342 -6.54 3.12 5.05
N VAL A 343 -5.71 4.04 5.50
CA VAL A 343 -5.84 4.68 6.79
C VAL A 343 -6.40 6.09 6.61
N GLN A 344 -7.53 6.39 7.28
CA GLN A 344 -8.01 7.75 7.42
C GLN A 344 -7.05 8.56 8.27
N LEU A 345 -6.81 9.82 7.90
CA LEU A 345 -5.89 10.69 8.62
C LEU A 345 -6.26 10.81 10.10
N ALA A 346 -5.25 10.73 10.97
CA ALA A 346 -5.40 10.92 12.40
C ALA A 346 -5.63 12.40 12.76
N PRO A 347 -6.25 12.71 13.92
CA PRO A 347 -6.33 14.08 14.42
C PRO A 347 -4.94 14.72 14.56
N PHE A 348 -4.86 15.99 14.17
CA PHE A 348 -3.65 16.80 14.27
C PHE A 348 -4.04 18.30 14.39
N SER A 349 -3.13 19.14 14.84
CA SER A 349 -3.38 20.58 15.05
C SER A 349 -3.81 21.35 13.80
N CYS A 350 -3.46 20.89 12.59
CA CYS A 350 -4.04 21.45 11.37
C CYS A 350 -5.29 20.66 10.96
N SER A 351 -6.32 21.36 10.49
CA SER A 351 -7.53 20.73 9.99
C SER A 351 -7.30 20.12 8.60
N TRP A 352 -7.61 18.84 8.46
CA TRP A 352 -7.77 18.14 7.18
C TRP A 352 -9.10 17.40 7.10
N TYR A 353 -10.10 17.95 7.79
CA TYR A 353 -11.45 17.39 7.85
C TYR A 353 -12.01 17.04 6.47
N ASP A 354 -11.88 17.96 5.50
CA ASP A 354 -12.38 17.73 4.13
C ASP A 354 -11.68 16.56 3.44
N VAL A 355 -10.38 16.34 3.72
CA VAL A 355 -9.64 15.17 3.23
C VAL A 355 -10.14 13.90 3.91
N GLN A 356 -10.43 13.94 5.21
CA GLN A 356 -10.99 12.80 5.94
C GLN A 356 -12.38 12.42 5.41
N LEU A 357 -13.23 13.41 5.09
CA LEU A 357 -14.52 13.18 4.43
C LEU A 357 -14.35 12.60 3.03
N ALA A 358 -13.39 13.10 2.25
CA ALA A 358 -13.04 12.57 0.93
C ALA A 358 -12.58 11.12 1.00
N GLN A 359 -11.77 10.76 2.01
CA GLN A 359 -11.34 9.39 2.30
C GLN A 359 -12.53 8.46 2.60
N ALA A 360 -13.44 8.90 3.46
CA ALA A 360 -14.64 8.13 3.81
C ALA A 360 -15.56 7.93 2.59
N LYS A 361 -15.73 8.96 1.76
CA LYS A 361 -16.54 8.89 0.54
C LYS A 361 -15.93 7.95 -0.49
N PHE A 362 -14.62 8.00 -0.70
CA PHE A 362 -13.92 7.07 -1.59
C PHE A 362 -14.10 5.61 -1.11
N ALA A 363 -13.97 5.33 0.20
CA ALA A 363 -14.16 3.99 0.74
C ALA A 363 -15.58 3.44 0.51
N PHE A 364 -16.58 4.33 0.53
CA PHE A 364 -17.96 3.97 0.25
C PHE A 364 -18.21 3.69 -1.24
N GLU A 365 -17.58 4.45 -2.13
CA GLU A 365 -17.77 4.37 -3.58
C GLU A 365 -16.99 3.23 -4.24
N GLN A 366 -15.85 2.82 -3.65
CA GLN A 366 -14.97 1.80 -4.23
C GLN A 366 -15.12 0.45 -3.51
N PRO A 367 -15.80 -0.56 -4.11
CA PRO A 367 -16.10 -1.83 -3.44
C PRO A 367 -14.87 -2.66 -3.08
N ASN A 368 -13.75 -2.48 -3.78
CA ASN A 368 -12.49 -3.15 -3.46
C ASN A 368 -11.62 -2.37 -2.48
N ALA A 369 -12.07 -1.19 -2.02
CA ALA A 369 -11.38 -0.42 -1.01
C ALA A 369 -12.04 -0.54 0.36
N GLY A 370 -11.24 -0.46 1.42
CA GLY A 370 -11.71 -0.38 2.78
C GLY A 370 -10.86 0.58 3.60
N MET A 371 -11.50 1.30 4.51
CA MET A 371 -10.87 2.31 5.34
C MET A 371 -10.81 1.86 6.79
N VAL A 372 -9.70 2.13 7.46
CA VAL A 372 -9.61 2.08 8.92
C VAL A 372 -9.45 3.50 9.46
N THR A 373 -10.13 3.81 10.55
CA THR A 373 -10.00 5.12 11.20
C THR A 373 -8.91 5.11 12.25
N THR A 374 -8.33 6.27 12.50
CA THR A 374 -7.30 6.53 13.51
C THR A 374 -7.64 7.75 14.36
N CYS A 375 -8.92 8.15 14.38
CA CYS A 375 -9.37 9.35 15.08
C CYS A 375 -9.17 9.27 16.60
N ASP A 376 -8.94 8.08 17.16
CA ASP A 376 -8.72 7.81 18.58
C ASP A 376 -7.24 7.72 19.01
N ILE A 377 -6.32 7.70 18.06
CA ILE A 377 -4.88 7.53 18.32
C ILE A 377 -4.01 8.66 17.78
N GLY A 378 -4.62 9.76 17.38
CA GLY A 378 -3.91 10.95 16.94
C GLY A 378 -3.14 11.65 18.07
N ASN A 379 -2.20 12.49 17.69
CA ASN A 379 -1.50 13.40 18.57
C ASN A 379 -1.60 14.81 17.99
N ASN A 380 -2.10 15.75 18.80
CA ASN A 380 -2.30 17.13 18.38
C ASN A 380 -1.00 17.84 18.02
N ASP A 381 0.09 17.45 18.63
CA ASP A 381 1.41 18.08 18.50
C ASP A 381 2.31 17.36 17.51
N ASP A 382 1.96 16.13 17.10
CA ASP A 382 2.73 15.34 16.14
C ASP A 382 1.79 14.67 15.11
N VAL A 383 2.11 14.89 13.84
CA VAL A 383 1.41 14.31 12.69
C VAL A 383 1.59 12.79 12.60
N HIS A 384 2.52 12.23 13.37
CA HIS A 384 2.91 10.83 13.33
C HIS A 384 2.46 10.06 14.58
N PRO A 385 1.25 9.47 14.61
CA PRO A 385 0.87 8.59 15.71
C PRO A 385 1.87 7.46 15.87
N ILE A 386 2.42 7.29 17.08
CA ILE A 386 3.44 6.27 17.37
C ILE A 386 2.87 4.87 17.64
N GLU A 387 1.56 4.72 17.61
CA GLU A 387 0.86 3.44 17.84
C GLU A 387 0.52 2.75 16.52
N LYS A 388 1.53 2.44 15.70
CA LYS A 388 1.35 1.78 14.41
C LYS A 388 0.82 0.35 14.53
N GLY A 389 1.01 -0.27 15.70
CA GLY A 389 0.44 -1.58 16.01
C GLY A 389 -1.09 -1.61 15.87
N THR A 390 -1.78 -0.62 16.44
CA THR A 390 -3.25 -0.49 16.32
C THR A 390 -3.68 -0.36 14.85
N ILE A 391 -2.94 0.43 14.07
CA ILE A 391 -3.23 0.64 12.65
C ILE A 391 -3.07 -0.66 11.85
N GLY A 392 -1.92 -1.32 12.00
CA GLY A 392 -1.65 -2.58 11.29
C GLY A 392 -2.66 -3.67 11.62
N LYS A 393 -3.07 -3.78 12.89
CA LYS A 393 -4.10 -4.72 13.36
C LYS A 393 -5.48 -4.43 12.77
N ARG A 394 -5.90 -3.16 12.72
CA ARG A 394 -7.17 -2.75 12.09
C ARG A 394 -7.19 -3.07 10.60
N LEU A 395 -6.12 -2.77 9.87
CA LEU A 395 -5.98 -3.12 8.45
C LEU A 395 -6.04 -4.64 8.22
N ALA A 396 -5.37 -5.42 9.06
CA ALA A 396 -5.39 -6.88 8.97
C ALA A 396 -6.76 -7.46 9.29
N ALA A 397 -7.44 -6.96 10.33
CA ALA A 397 -8.80 -7.38 10.67
C ALA A 397 -9.77 -7.11 9.51
N LEU A 398 -9.65 -5.96 8.85
CA LEU A 398 -10.46 -5.61 7.69
C LEU A 398 -10.19 -6.56 6.50
N ALA A 399 -8.93 -6.88 6.22
CA ALA A 399 -8.55 -7.84 5.19
C ALA A 399 -9.07 -9.25 5.52
N LEU A 400 -8.91 -9.71 6.77
CA LEU A 400 -9.39 -11.01 7.23
C LEU A 400 -10.90 -11.16 7.06
N SER A 401 -11.64 -10.13 7.44
CA SER A 401 -13.10 -10.11 7.32
C SER A 401 -13.56 -10.15 5.86
N ARG A 402 -12.97 -9.29 5.01
CA ARG A 402 -13.45 -9.10 3.62
C ARG A 402 -12.93 -10.14 2.63
N ASP A 403 -11.68 -10.60 2.79
CA ASP A 403 -11.00 -11.38 1.74
C ASP A 403 -10.67 -12.82 2.16
N TYR A 404 -10.68 -13.12 3.46
CA TYR A 404 -10.20 -14.41 3.96
C TYR A 404 -11.27 -15.22 4.71
N GLY A 405 -12.53 -14.75 4.68
CA GLY A 405 -13.68 -15.52 5.19
C GLY A 405 -13.86 -15.52 6.71
N PHE A 406 -13.20 -14.61 7.44
CA PHE A 406 -13.38 -14.42 8.88
C PHE A 406 -14.61 -13.54 9.15
N ALA A 407 -15.81 -14.08 8.84
CA ALA A 407 -17.07 -13.33 8.90
C ALA A 407 -17.43 -12.82 10.32
N ASP A 408 -16.92 -13.46 11.35
CA ASP A 408 -17.15 -13.07 12.76
C ASP A 408 -16.33 -11.83 13.16
N ILE A 409 -15.36 -11.41 12.36
CA ILE A 409 -14.59 -10.19 12.57
C ILE A 409 -15.38 -9.01 11.99
N ASN A 410 -16.04 -8.24 12.86
CA ASN A 410 -16.64 -6.97 12.45
C ASN A 410 -15.57 -5.87 12.51
N ALA A 411 -14.85 -5.67 11.40
CA ALA A 411 -13.75 -4.70 11.27
C ALA A 411 -14.15 -3.41 10.54
N GLU A 412 -15.40 -3.30 10.14
CA GLU A 412 -15.88 -2.13 9.37
C GLU A 412 -16.01 -0.89 10.24
N VAL A 413 -15.58 0.25 9.69
CA VAL A 413 -15.80 1.56 10.33
C VAL A 413 -17.29 1.89 10.30
N PRO A 414 -17.87 2.36 11.42
CA PRO A 414 -19.24 2.84 11.41
C PRO A 414 -19.46 3.93 10.36
N THR A 415 -20.46 3.76 9.50
CA THR A 415 -20.81 4.73 8.45
C THR A 415 -22.25 5.21 8.61
N LEU A 416 -22.47 6.51 8.47
CA LEU A 416 -23.80 7.09 8.58
C LEU A 416 -24.74 6.46 7.54
N LYS A 417 -25.85 5.89 8.03
CA LYS A 417 -26.90 5.26 7.22
C LYS A 417 -28.06 6.20 6.93
N SER A 418 -28.53 6.89 7.96
CA SER A 418 -29.66 7.81 7.83
C SER A 418 -29.70 8.84 8.97
N CYS A 419 -30.35 9.98 8.68
CA CYS A 419 -30.68 11.03 9.63
C CYS A 419 -32.19 11.20 9.70
N LYS A 420 -32.77 11.11 10.90
CA LYS A 420 -34.16 11.50 11.15
C LYS A 420 -34.15 12.84 11.89
N TRP A 421 -34.54 13.89 11.19
CA TRP A 421 -34.57 15.24 11.72
C TRP A 421 -35.87 15.50 12.47
N GLU A 422 -35.78 15.88 13.73
CA GLU A 422 -36.89 16.23 14.61
C GLU A 422 -36.80 17.73 14.99
N ASN A 423 -37.75 18.23 15.76
CA ASN A 423 -37.79 19.68 16.04
C ASN A 423 -36.64 20.15 16.91
N ASP A 424 -36.17 19.31 17.84
CA ASP A 424 -35.17 19.64 18.86
C ASP A 424 -33.93 18.73 18.80
N ARG A 425 -33.92 17.76 17.88
CA ARG A 425 -32.84 16.75 17.80
C ARG A 425 -32.72 16.15 16.41
N VAL A 426 -31.61 15.46 16.19
CA VAL A 426 -31.44 14.55 15.04
C VAL A 426 -31.10 13.15 15.57
N VAL A 427 -31.77 12.14 15.00
CA VAL A 427 -31.50 10.72 15.28
C VAL A 427 -30.65 10.17 14.13
N LEU A 428 -29.48 9.63 14.46
CA LEU A 428 -28.49 9.14 13.52
C LEU A 428 -28.40 7.63 13.61
N SER A 429 -28.68 6.94 12.51
CA SER A 429 -28.48 5.49 12.39
C SER A 429 -27.22 5.20 11.58
N PHE A 430 -26.49 4.16 11.95
CA PHE A 430 -25.23 3.78 11.31
C PHE A 430 -25.23 2.33 10.84
N ASN A 431 -24.50 2.05 9.75
CA ASN A 431 -24.09 0.70 9.40
C ASN A 431 -22.91 0.31 10.30
N HIS A 432 -22.74 -0.99 10.51
CA HIS A 432 -21.63 -1.58 11.28
C HIS A 432 -21.53 -1.14 12.75
N ALA A 433 -22.65 -0.67 13.32
CA ALA A 433 -22.75 -0.27 14.71
C ALA A 433 -23.99 -0.88 15.37
N ASP A 434 -23.81 -1.90 16.19
CA ASP A 434 -24.87 -2.57 16.94
C ASP A 434 -25.06 -2.05 18.37
N GLY A 435 -24.42 -0.95 18.68
CA GLY A 435 -24.43 -0.24 19.95
C GLY A 435 -23.21 0.65 20.07
N TRP A 436 -23.21 1.52 21.07
CA TRP A 436 -22.19 2.52 21.26
C TRP A 436 -21.73 2.61 22.70
N TYR A 437 -20.45 2.94 22.88
CA TYR A 437 -19.93 3.36 24.17
C TYR A 437 -19.01 4.57 24.03
N LEU A 438 -18.98 5.38 25.06
CA LEU A 438 -18.09 6.52 25.17
C LEU A 438 -16.89 6.10 26.02
N TYR A 439 -15.72 6.23 25.46
CA TYR A 439 -14.49 6.14 26.24
C TYR A 439 -14.11 7.53 26.69
N ASN A 440 -14.20 7.77 28.00
CA ASN A 440 -13.90 9.04 28.61
C ASN A 440 -12.63 8.87 29.46
N PRO A 441 -11.43 9.06 28.92
CA PRO A 441 -10.28 9.31 29.76
C PRO A 441 -10.51 10.62 30.52
N ASP A 442 -9.99 10.73 31.73
CA ASP A 442 -10.24 11.82 32.71
C ASP A 442 -10.16 13.26 32.17
N TRP A 443 -9.66 13.45 30.97
CA TRP A 443 -9.46 14.73 30.31
C TRP A 443 -10.40 15.02 29.13
N ALA A 444 -11.25 14.07 28.70
CA ALA A 444 -12.18 14.25 27.59
C ALA A 444 -13.63 14.28 28.11
N THR A 445 -14.13 15.46 28.40
CA THR A 445 -15.49 15.65 28.95
C THR A 445 -16.58 15.78 27.90
N GLU A 446 -16.25 15.95 26.63
CA GLU A 446 -17.20 16.26 25.57
C GLU A 446 -17.07 15.32 24.35
N VAL A 447 -18.21 14.92 23.80
CA VAL A 447 -18.26 14.24 22.50
C VAL A 447 -18.37 15.34 21.44
N PRO A 448 -17.45 15.44 20.49
CA PRO A 448 -17.33 16.59 19.59
C PRO A 448 -18.37 16.57 18.45
N PHE A 449 -19.65 16.61 18.80
CA PHE A 449 -20.73 16.89 17.88
C PHE A 449 -21.03 18.37 17.81
N GLU A 450 -21.41 18.83 16.62
CA GLU A 450 -21.99 20.15 16.39
C GLU A 450 -23.23 20.00 15.51
N VAL A 451 -24.21 20.85 15.76
CA VAL A 451 -25.41 20.97 14.93
C VAL A 451 -25.59 22.42 14.48
N ALA A 452 -26.28 22.61 13.35
CA ALA A 452 -26.69 23.95 12.90
C ALA A 452 -28.19 23.97 12.55
N GLY A 453 -28.84 25.08 12.86
CA GLY A 453 -30.18 25.41 12.41
C GLY A 453 -30.19 25.97 10.98
N GLU A 454 -31.36 26.50 10.56
CA GLU A 454 -31.54 27.15 9.25
C GLU A 454 -30.68 28.42 9.08
N ASP A 455 -30.28 29.04 10.18
CA ASP A 455 -29.35 30.17 10.20
C ASP A 455 -27.90 29.79 9.83
N GLY A 456 -27.61 28.50 9.72
CA GLY A 456 -26.32 27.96 9.37
C GLY A 456 -25.26 28.07 10.45
N LYS A 457 -25.60 28.57 11.64
CA LYS A 457 -24.67 28.74 12.76
C LYS A 457 -24.46 27.43 13.49
N TRP A 458 -23.22 26.93 13.48
CA TRP A 458 -22.81 25.73 14.20
C TRP A 458 -22.69 25.99 15.70
N VAL A 459 -23.25 25.09 16.50
CA VAL A 459 -23.15 25.09 17.95
C VAL A 459 -22.79 23.69 18.45
N PRO A 460 -22.06 23.58 19.59
CA PRO A 460 -21.78 22.30 20.23
C PRO A 460 -23.07 21.55 20.57
N ALA A 461 -23.06 20.25 20.37
CA ALA A 461 -24.19 19.37 20.62
C ALA A 461 -23.79 18.16 21.47
N ARG A 462 -24.76 17.51 22.12
CA ARG A 462 -24.53 16.36 22.99
C ARG A 462 -25.29 15.13 22.53
N VAL A 463 -24.77 13.95 22.93
CA VAL A 463 -25.47 12.67 22.78
C VAL A 463 -26.48 12.55 23.94
N VAL A 464 -27.76 12.77 23.67
CA VAL A 464 -28.78 12.89 24.72
C VAL A 464 -29.31 11.55 25.24
N ASN A 465 -29.15 10.47 24.48
CA ASN A 465 -29.45 9.11 24.93
C ASN A 465 -28.24 8.38 25.55
N SER A 466 -27.28 9.14 26.07
CA SER A 466 -26.14 8.57 26.80
C SER A 466 -26.26 8.83 28.30
N ASN A 467 -25.57 8.03 29.10
CA ASN A 467 -25.41 8.26 30.53
C ASN A 467 -24.16 9.13 30.85
N GLN A 468 -23.65 9.86 29.88
CA GLN A 468 -22.51 10.76 30.05
C GLN A 468 -22.79 11.79 31.16
N GLY A 469 -21.83 11.98 32.05
CA GLY A 469 -21.97 12.89 33.19
C GLY A 469 -22.82 12.38 34.37
N LYS A 470 -23.40 11.18 34.27
CA LYS A 470 -24.16 10.54 35.34
C LYS A 470 -23.34 9.50 36.15
N THR A 471 -22.13 9.20 35.70
CA THR A 471 -21.24 8.26 36.39
C THR A 471 -20.51 8.93 37.52
N LYS A 472 -20.60 8.35 38.71
CA LYS A 472 -19.83 8.79 39.87
C LYS A 472 -18.33 8.58 39.65
N PRO A 473 -17.46 9.53 40.06
CA PRO A 473 -16.01 9.43 39.85
C PRO A 473 -15.32 8.26 40.55
N GLU A 474 -16.03 7.55 41.42
CA GLU A 474 -15.48 6.52 42.30
C GLU A 474 -15.25 5.14 41.63
N LEU A 475 -15.68 4.95 40.42
CA LEU A 475 -15.45 3.72 39.67
C LEU A 475 -14.48 3.99 38.52
N TRP A 476 -13.32 3.38 38.57
CA TRP A 476 -12.24 3.38 37.57
C TRP A 476 -12.68 2.89 36.15
N VAL A 477 -13.98 2.78 35.88
CA VAL A 477 -14.57 2.38 34.61
C VAL A 477 -15.25 3.58 33.97
N THR A 478 -14.51 4.26 33.17
CA THR A 478 -14.90 5.46 32.43
C THR A 478 -15.58 5.14 31.09
N ARG A 479 -16.48 4.16 31.04
CA ARG A 479 -17.29 3.87 29.86
C ARG A 479 -18.70 4.41 30.05
N GLY A 480 -19.02 5.49 29.32
CA GLY A 480 -20.40 5.90 29.13
C GLY A 480 -21.09 4.92 28.16
N GLN A 481 -22.34 4.55 28.43
CA GLN A 481 -23.15 3.76 27.50
C GLN A 481 -24.14 4.67 26.79
N VAL A 482 -24.43 4.36 25.55
CA VAL A 482 -25.51 4.95 24.76
C VAL A 482 -26.67 3.95 24.75
N GLU A 483 -27.88 4.43 25.05
CA GLU A 483 -29.08 3.59 25.02
C GLU A 483 -29.53 3.37 23.57
N GLY A 484 -29.66 2.09 23.18
CA GLY A 484 -30.07 1.71 21.83
C GLY A 484 -28.92 1.68 20.81
N LYS A 485 -29.31 1.54 19.54
CA LYS A 485 -28.37 1.45 18.40
C LYS A 485 -28.13 2.79 17.70
N ASP A 486 -29.05 3.75 17.87
CA ASP A 486 -28.99 5.05 17.24
C ASP A 486 -28.37 6.09 18.19
N LEU A 487 -27.71 7.09 17.62
CA LEU A 487 -27.25 8.26 18.35
C LEU A 487 -28.30 9.37 18.26
N VAL A 488 -28.69 9.93 19.40
CA VAL A 488 -29.61 11.06 19.46
C VAL A 488 -28.83 12.31 19.82
N ILE A 489 -28.71 13.25 18.87
CA ILE A 489 -27.89 14.45 18.99
C ILE A 489 -28.78 15.68 19.13
N ALA A 490 -28.53 16.52 20.14
CA ALA A 490 -29.28 17.74 20.38
C ALA A 490 -28.40 18.87 20.92
N ALA A 491 -28.83 20.09 20.69
CA ALA A 491 -28.33 21.30 21.34
C ALA A 491 -29.51 22.16 21.80
N ASP A 492 -29.38 22.81 22.95
CA ASP A 492 -30.45 23.57 23.57
C ASP A 492 -30.85 24.76 22.68
N GLY A 493 -32.17 24.87 22.39
CA GLY A 493 -32.73 25.94 21.58
C GLY A 493 -32.48 25.87 20.08
N VAL A 494 -31.91 24.79 19.58
CA VAL A 494 -31.59 24.61 18.15
C VAL A 494 -32.49 23.54 17.53
N LYS A 495 -33.13 23.90 16.40
CA LYS A 495 -33.80 22.96 15.48
C LYS A 495 -32.76 22.53 14.45
N PRO A 496 -32.17 21.31 14.56
CA PRO A 496 -31.05 20.93 13.72
C PRO A 496 -31.51 20.65 12.27
N VAL A 497 -30.78 21.22 11.32
CA VAL A 497 -30.86 20.90 9.87
C VAL A 497 -29.51 20.42 9.33
N LYS A 498 -28.44 20.55 10.14
CA LYS A 498 -27.10 20.00 9.84
C LYS A 498 -26.51 19.40 11.10
N VAL A 499 -25.69 18.39 10.94
CA VAL A 499 -24.92 17.75 11.99
C VAL A 499 -23.53 17.38 11.48
N ARG A 500 -22.51 17.53 12.31
CA ARG A 500 -21.15 17.08 12.02
C ARG A 500 -20.46 16.55 13.27
N TYR A 501 -19.44 15.71 13.04
CA TYR A 501 -18.65 15.09 14.09
C TYR A 501 -17.16 15.26 13.81
N LEU A 502 -16.36 15.56 14.84
CA LEU A 502 -14.90 15.75 14.81
C LEU A 502 -14.43 16.90 13.88
N TYR A 503 -15.18 17.98 13.80
CA TYR A 503 -14.82 19.13 12.96
C TYR A 503 -13.79 20.05 13.65
N GLN A 504 -12.79 20.48 12.90
CA GLN A 504 -11.84 21.60 13.13
C GLN A 504 -10.96 21.60 14.39
N LYS A 505 -11.20 20.82 15.42
CA LYS A 505 -10.27 20.75 16.55
C LYS A 505 -9.55 19.42 16.57
N PRO A 506 -8.33 19.37 17.09
CA PRO A 506 -7.64 18.11 17.27
C PRO A 506 -8.29 17.29 18.40
N TRP A 507 -9.48 16.79 18.12
CA TRP A 507 -10.20 15.90 19.02
C TRP A 507 -9.76 14.46 18.76
N ASN A 508 -9.33 13.77 19.78
CA ASN A 508 -9.33 12.33 19.73
C ASN A 508 -10.78 11.84 19.83
N GLY A 509 -11.21 11.05 18.85
CA GLY A 509 -12.53 10.43 18.86
C GLY A 509 -12.67 9.50 20.07
N ASN A 510 -13.74 9.67 20.84
CA ASN A 510 -14.01 8.91 22.05
C ASN A 510 -15.31 8.09 21.98
N LEU A 511 -15.97 8.09 20.85
CA LEU A 511 -17.21 7.35 20.60
C LEU A 511 -16.92 6.11 19.77
N TYR A 512 -17.16 4.95 20.34
CA TYR A 512 -16.87 3.65 19.74
C TYR A 512 -18.15 2.85 19.51
N ALA A 513 -18.23 2.18 18.39
CA ALA A 513 -19.24 1.14 18.20
C ALA A 513 -18.92 -0.09 19.05
N ALA A 514 -19.91 -0.97 19.21
CA ALA A 514 -19.78 -2.18 20.02
C ALA A 514 -18.64 -3.12 19.58
N ASN A 515 -18.24 -3.05 18.31
CA ASN A 515 -17.08 -3.77 17.76
C ASN A 515 -15.71 -3.20 18.18
N GLY A 516 -15.68 -2.11 18.95
CA GLY A 516 -14.44 -1.47 19.40
C GLY A 516 -13.79 -0.52 18.38
N ILE A 517 -14.48 -0.21 17.28
CA ILE A 517 -13.99 0.71 16.25
C ILE A 517 -14.59 2.10 16.49
N PRO A 518 -13.76 3.15 16.55
CA PRO A 518 -14.26 4.49 16.78
C PRO A 518 -15.01 5.03 15.55
N LEU A 519 -16.00 5.89 15.82
CA LEU A 519 -16.69 6.65 14.78
C LEU A 519 -15.74 7.68 14.17
N GLY A 520 -15.57 7.62 12.86
CA GLY A 520 -14.80 8.61 12.09
C GLY A 520 -15.55 9.91 11.85
N PRO A 521 -14.86 10.97 11.37
CA PRO A 521 -15.50 12.25 11.02
C PRO A 521 -16.56 12.08 9.93
N PHE A 522 -17.66 12.79 10.10
CA PHE A 522 -18.74 12.87 9.09
C PHE A 522 -19.51 14.19 9.18
N GLU A 523 -20.23 14.51 8.13
CA GLU A 523 -21.19 15.62 8.06
C GLU A 523 -22.44 15.18 7.31
N ALA A 524 -23.61 15.67 7.76
CA ALA A 524 -24.87 15.47 7.09
C ALA A 524 -25.76 16.72 7.17
N ALA A 525 -26.60 16.90 6.16
CA ALA A 525 -27.61 17.94 6.07
C ALA A 525 -28.97 17.33 5.69
N LYS A 526 -30.04 18.06 6.08
CA LYS A 526 -31.44 17.70 5.80
C LYS A 526 -31.76 17.78 4.32
#